data_f6db556a19548857276e7534b462cdda
#
_entry.id   f6db556a19548857276e7534b462cdda
#
_cell.length_a   1.000
_cell.length_b   1.000
_cell.length_c   1.000
_cell.angle_alpha   90.00
_cell.angle_beta   90.00
_cell.angle_gamma   90.00
#
_symmetry.space_group_name_H-M   'P 1'
#
loop_
_entity.id
_entity.type
_entity.pdbx_description
1 polymer ?
#
loop_
_entity_poly.entity_id
_entity_poly.type
_entity_poly.pdbx_seq_one_letter_code
_entity_poly.pdbx_strand_id
1 'polypeptide(L)'
;MITEKGIRGITSNPAIFEKAIAGNAIYDADIEAGISAGKSVIEIYESLVFKDIRDACDIFMPVYEQTGGLDGYISIEVPPTIAKDTESTVSEAIRYYTAISRENLMIKIPGTPEGLPAVSRVISEGINVNVTLLFSVESYINTAWAYIEGLEARAAKGEGINKIASVASFFLSRIDSNIDGIIDSKLKNIADETVKAKLEAVKGKVAIANAKIAYQEYKKIIQGDRWKALSAKGANCLLYTSPSPRDSR
;
A
#
# COMPACT_ATOMS: atom_id res chain seq x y z
N MET A 1 -7.12 -20.97 3.01
CA MET A 1 -7.31 -19.56 2.62
C MET A 1 -6.71 -19.26 1.24
N ILE A 2 -5.42 -19.52 0.98
CA ILE A 2 -4.79 -19.29 -0.33
C ILE A 2 -5.49 -20.12 -1.41
N THR A 3 -5.60 -21.43 -1.21
CA THR A 3 -6.21 -22.38 -2.16
C THR A 3 -7.73 -22.24 -2.27
N GLU A 4 -8.42 -22.07 -1.16
CA GLU A 4 -9.91 -22.08 -1.12
C GLU A 4 -10.53 -20.72 -1.43
N LYS A 5 -9.90 -19.63 -0.97
CA LYS A 5 -10.42 -18.27 -1.09
C LYS A 5 -9.67 -17.41 -2.12
N GLY A 6 -8.61 -17.95 -2.72
CA GLY A 6 -7.82 -17.24 -3.72
C GLY A 6 -7.08 -16.01 -3.21
N ILE A 7 -6.79 -15.94 -1.90
CA ILE A 7 -6.02 -14.80 -1.33
C ILE A 7 -4.61 -14.86 -1.89
N ARG A 8 -4.12 -13.74 -2.45
CA ARG A 8 -2.83 -13.64 -3.13
C ARG A 8 -1.82 -12.75 -2.43
N GLY A 9 -2.19 -12.04 -1.39
CA GLY A 9 -1.32 -11.18 -0.59
C GLY A 9 -2.05 -10.61 0.61
N ILE A 10 -1.30 -9.99 1.52
CA ILE A 10 -1.84 -9.40 2.75
C ILE A 10 -1.25 -8.01 2.95
N THR A 11 -2.08 -7.09 3.40
CA THR A 11 -1.63 -5.79 3.89
C THR A 11 -1.99 -5.62 5.35
N SER A 12 -1.10 -4.97 6.10
CA SER A 12 -1.30 -4.63 7.50
C SER A 12 -1.21 -3.13 7.73
N ASN A 13 -1.58 -2.71 8.93
CA ASN A 13 -1.37 -1.38 9.46
C ASN A 13 -1.36 -1.44 11.01
N PRO A 14 -0.92 -0.37 11.71
CA PRO A 14 -0.86 -0.37 13.18
C PRO A 14 -2.20 -0.72 13.86
N ALA A 15 -3.33 -0.23 13.35
CA ALA A 15 -4.64 -0.51 13.95
C ALA A 15 -5.09 -1.98 13.79
N ILE A 16 -4.62 -2.68 12.74
CA ILE A 16 -4.85 -4.13 12.60
C ILE A 16 -4.06 -4.88 13.66
N PHE A 17 -2.80 -4.54 13.87
CA PHE A 17 -1.97 -5.18 14.90
C PHE A 17 -2.45 -4.87 16.31
N GLU A 18 -2.86 -3.63 16.60
CA GLU A 18 -3.48 -3.27 17.88
C GLU A 18 -4.64 -4.22 18.20
N LYS A 19 -5.56 -4.43 17.25
CA LYS A 19 -6.70 -5.34 17.43
C LYS A 19 -6.31 -6.81 17.50
N ALA A 20 -5.25 -7.21 16.83
CA ALA A 20 -4.79 -8.60 16.86
C ALA A 20 -4.09 -8.95 18.17
N ILE A 21 -3.31 -8.03 18.72
CA ILE A 21 -2.50 -8.23 19.92
C ILE A 21 -3.31 -8.00 21.19
N ALA A 22 -4.12 -6.92 21.24
CA ALA A 22 -4.84 -6.54 22.44
C ALA A 22 -5.82 -7.62 22.90
N GLY A 23 -5.58 -8.16 24.09
CA GLY A 23 -6.42 -9.18 24.72
C GLY A 23 -6.35 -10.58 24.09
N ASN A 24 -5.33 -10.85 23.29
CA ASN A 24 -5.14 -12.15 22.66
C ASN A 24 -3.98 -12.89 23.32
N ALA A 25 -4.31 -13.92 24.09
CA ALA A 25 -3.37 -14.71 24.90
C ALA A 25 -2.23 -15.40 24.08
N ILE A 26 -2.35 -15.46 22.74
CA ILE A 26 -1.29 -16.04 21.90
C ILE A 26 0.02 -15.23 21.96
N TYR A 27 -0.07 -13.95 22.32
CA TYR A 27 1.10 -13.06 22.44
C TYR A 27 1.64 -12.94 23.87
N ASP A 28 0.91 -13.44 24.89
CA ASP A 28 1.25 -13.20 26.31
C ASP A 28 2.66 -13.69 26.66
N ALA A 29 3.02 -14.90 26.21
CA ALA A 29 4.35 -15.46 26.49
C ALA A 29 5.49 -14.64 25.87
N ASP A 30 5.32 -14.13 24.65
CA ASP A 30 6.32 -13.31 23.96
C ASP A 30 6.40 -11.91 24.63
N ILE A 31 5.28 -11.36 25.09
CA ILE A 31 5.22 -10.10 25.84
C ILE A 31 5.95 -10.25 27.17
N GLU A 32 5.66 -11.31 27.97
CA GLU A 32 6.30 -11.58 29.24
C GLU A 32 7.83 -11.80 29.09
N ALA A 33 8.24 -12.50 28.03
CA ALA A 33 9.65 -12.68 27.73
C ALA A 33 10.32 -11.34 27.39
N GLY A 34 9.66 -10.47 26.63
CA GLY A 34 10.15 -9.13 26.31
C GLY A 34 10.30 -8.24 27.56
N ILE A 35 9.31 -8.25 28.45
CA ILE A 35 9.34 -7.54 29.74
C ILE A 35 10.50 -8.04 30.60
N SER A 36 10.62 -9.36 30.72
CA SER A 36 11.70 -10.00 31.49
C SER A 36 13.10 -9.69 30.96
N ALA A 37 13.21 -9.47 29.65
CA ALA A 37 14.44 -9.05 28.97
C ALA A 37 14.72 -7.53 29.07
N GLY A 38 13.85 -6.75 29.72
CA GLY A 38 14.00 -5.32 29.88
C GLY A 38 13.77 -4.50 28.61
N LYS A 39 13.06 -5.06 27.62
CA LYS A 39 12.74 -4.36 26.37
C LYS A 39 11.70 -3.27 26.59
N SER A 40 11.82 -2.17 25.84
CA SER A 40 10.78 -1.14 25.77
C SER A 40 9.49 -1.66 25.11
N VAL A 41 8.37 -0.97 25.34
CA VAL A 41 7.08 -1.31 24.72
C VAL A 41 7.17 -1.36 23.21
N ILE A 42 7.92 -0.45 22.58
CA ILE A 42 8.11 -0.40 21.12
C ILE A 42 8.90 -1.63 20.65
N GLU A 43 9.97 -2.01 21.32
CA GLU A 43 10.77 -3.19 20.98
C GLU A 43 9.98 -4.49 21.12
N ILE A 44 9.12 -4.58 22.16
CA ILE A 44 8.21 -5.72 22.33
C ILE A 44 7.22 -5.76 21.17
N TYR A 45 6.53 -4.64 20.90
CA TYR A 45 5.57 -4.51 19.79
C TYR A 45 6.21 -4.90 18.45
N GLU A 46 7.36 -4.33 18.12
CA GLU A 46 8.06 -4.64 16.87
C GLU A 46 8.49 -6.11 16.79
N SER A 47 8.93 -6.71 17.89
CA SER A 47 9.30 -8.13 17.89
C SER A 47 8.12 -9.04 17.53
N LEU A 48 6.92 -8.74 18.04
CA LEU A 48 5.69 -9.48 17.72
C LEU A 48 5.30 -9.27 16.25
N VAL A 49 5.21 -8.01 15.84
CA VAL A 49 4.78 -7.63 14.48
C VAL A 49 5.74 -8.17 13.42
N PHE A 50 7.06 -8.06 13.63
CA PHE A 50 8.03 -8.55 12.66
C PHE A 50 8.03 -10.07 12.56
N LYS A 51 7.72 -10.77 13.65
CA LYS A 51 7.52 -12.21 13.63
C LYS A 51 6.30 -12.58 12.78
N ASP A 52 5.16 -11.98 13.04
CA ASP A 52 3.92 -12.25 12.30
C ASP A 52 4.08 -11.93 10.80
N ILE A 53 4.75 -10.84 10.46
CA ILE A 53 5.01 -10.46 9.07
C ILE A 53 5.95 -11.47 8.39
N ARG A 54 7.02 -11.95 9.08
CA ARG A 54 7.88 -12.99 8.53
C ARG A 54 7.12 -14.28 8.28
N ASP A 55 6.33 -14.72 9.26
CA ASP A 55 5.51 -15.92 9.15
C ASP A 55 4.53 -15.80 7.98
N ALA A 56 3.91 -14.63 7.81
CA ALA A 56 3.04 -14.36 6.67
C ALA A 56 3.79 -14.36 5.33
N CYS A 57 4.97 -13.75 5.27
CA CYS A 57 5.82 -13.79 4.07
C CYS A 57 6.17 -15.23 3.68
N ASP A 58 6.53 -16.06 4.65
CA ASP A 58 6.90 -17.46 4.43
C ASP A 58 5.70 -18.29 3.94
N ILE A 59 4.50 -18.05 4.48
CA ILE A 59 3.25 -18.69 4.03
C ILE A 59 2.93 -18.30 2.58
N PHE A 60 3.19 -17.07 2.16
CA PHE A 60 2.90 -16.57 0.81
C PHE A 60 4.08 -16.71 -0.18
N MET A 61 5.26 -17.13 0.27
CA MET A 61 6.42 -17.37 -0.59
C MET A 61 6.12 -18.30 -1.78
N PRO A 62 5.40 -19.44 -1.60
CA PRO A 62 5.04 -20.28 -2.74
C PRO A 62 4.17 -19.56 -3.79
N VAL A 63 3.30 -18.62 -3.38
CA VAL A 63 2.51 -17.81 -4.32
C VAL A 63 3.42 -16.85 -5.08
N TYR A 64 4.35 -16.21 -4.38
CA TYR A 64 5.33 -15.29 -4.95
C TYR A 64 6.20 -15.99 -6.01
N GLU A 65 6.74 -17.16 -5.68
CA GLU A 65 7.57 -17.94 -6.59
C GLU A 65 6.79 -18.45 -7.82
N GLN A 66 5.61 -19.03 -7.61
CA GLN A 66 4.76 -19.55 -8.69
C GLN A 66 4.29 -18.48 -9.67
N THR A 67 4.13 -17.25 -9.21
CA THR A 67 3.71 -16.12 -10.05
C THR A 67 4.89 -15.33 -10.62
N GLY A 68 6.13 -15.72 -10.33
CA GLY A 68 7.31 -15.00 -10.76
C GLY A 68 7.40 -13.59 -10.18
N GLY A 69 6.92 -13.39 -8.93
CA GLY A 69 6.91 -12.10 -8.25
C GLY A 69 5.78 -11.16 -8.64
N LEU A 70 4.71 -11.67 -9.29
CA LEU A 70 3.53 -10.85 -9.60
C LEU A 70 2.52 -10.78 -8.45
N ASP A 71 2.55 -11.78 -7.54
CA ASP A 71 1.67 -11.89 -6.36
C ASP A 71 2.46 -12.36 -5.15
N GLY A 72 1.79 -12.63 -4.03
CA GLY A 72 2.39 -13.22 -2.83
C GLY A 72 3.04 -12.21 -1.89
N TYR A 73 2.76 -10.94 -2.04
CA TYR A 73 3.34 -9.88 -1.21
C TYR A 73 2.63 -9.69 0.12
N ILE A 74 3.43 -9.35 1.13
CA ILE A 74 2.99 -8.94 2.45
C ILE A 74 3.45 -7.50 2.70
N SER A 75 2.55 -6.64 3.18
CA SER A 75 2.91 -5.23 3.43
C SER A 75 2.86 -4.90 4.91
N ILE A 76 3.91 -4.23 5.41
CA ILE A 76 4.00 -3.61 6.73
C ILE A 76 4.14 -2.09 6.59
N GLU A 77 3.41 -1.34 7.40
CA GLU A 77 3.41 0.13 7.36
C GLU A 77 4.43 0.73 8.33
N VAL A 78 5.20 1.72 7.86
CA VAL A 78 6.06 2.53 8.74
C VAL A 78 5.22 3.29 9.78
N PRO A 79 5.80 3.68 10.93
CA PRO A 79 5.04 4.40 11.96
C PRO A 79 4.37 5.66 11.42
N PRO A 80 3.10 5.92 11.77
CA PRO A 80 2.37 7.09 11.25
C PRO A 80 2.95 8.43 11.75
N THR A 81 3.72 8.41 12.82
CA THR A 81 4.36 9.59 13.41
C THR A 81 5.39 10.24 12.49
N ILE A 82 5.96 9.48 11.54
CA ILE A 82 6.97 9.96 10.60
C ILE A 82 6.41 10.26 9.21
N ALA A 83 5.09 10.22 9.01
CA ALA A 83 4.45 10.40 7.69
C ALA A 83 4.75 11.76 7.01
N LYS A 84 5.27 12.73 7.75
CA LYS A 84 5.69 14.06 7.26
C LYS A 84 7.20 14.28 7.34
N ASP A 85 7.97 13.22 7.49
CA ASP A 85 9.44 13.27 7.57
C ASP A 85 10.04 12.25 6.59
N THR A 86 10.57 12.76 5.50
CA THR A 86 11.16 11.95 4.42
C THR A 86 12.34 11.11 4.91
N GLU A 87 13.27 11.72 5.66
CA GLU A 87 14.50 11.05 6.10
C GLU A 87 14.21 9.94 7.10
N SER A 88 13.35 10.21 8.08
CA SER A 88 12.89 9.21 9.04
C SER A 88 12.13 8.08 8.33
N THR A 89 11.29 8.40 7.35
CA THR A 89 10.56 7.39 6.58
C THR A 89 11.50 6.46 5.81
N VAL A 90 12.53 7.00 5.15
CA VAL A 90 13.54 6.20 4.43
C VAL A 90 14.31 5.30 5.42
N SER A 91 14.78 5.87 6.52
CA SER A 91 15.56 5.13 7.52
C SER A 91 14.76 3.97 8.12
N GLU A 92 13.50 4.22 8.49
CA GLU A 92 12.61 3.17 9.02
C GLU A 92 12.24 2.11 7.98
N ALA A 93 12.00 2.51 6.74
CA ALA A 93 11.71 1.57 5.66
C ALA A 93 12.87 0.58 5.45
N ILE A 94 14.10 1.08 5.41
CA ILE A 94 15.31 0.26 5.28
C ILE A 94 15.49 -0.63 6.52
N ARG A 95 15.28 -0.08 7.72
CA ARG A 95 15.38 -0.82 8.99
C ARG A 95 14.38 -1.96 9.03
N TYR A 96 13.12 -1.72 8.70
CA TYR A 96 12.06 -2.75 8.68
C TYR A 96 12.36 -3.83 7.65
N TYR A 97 12.73 -3.44 6.44
CA TYR A 97 13.06 -4.39 5.38
C TYR A 97 14.24 -5.29 5.77
N THR A 98 15.30 -4.70 6.35
CA THR A 98 16.47 -5.43 6.81
C THR A 98 16.14 -6.39 7.97
N ALA A 99 15.34 -5.93 8.94
CA ALA A 99 14.97 -6.72 10.11
C ALA A 99 14.06 -7.90 9.77
N ILE A 100 13.14 -7.73 8.82
CA ILE A 100 12.21 -8.78 8.38
C ILE A 100 12.88 -9.72 7.37
N SER A 101 13.67 -9.19 6.45
CA SER A 101 14.52 -9.93 5.50
C SER A 101 13.75 -10.98 4.67
N ARG A 102 12.75 -10.53 3.89
CA ARG A 102 11.98 -11.36 2.96
C ARG A 102 11.79 -10.66 1.61
N GLU A 103 12.00 -11.38 0.49
CA GLU A 103 11.87 -10.84 -0.87
C GLU A 103 10.45 -10.34 -1.19
N ASN A 104 9.44 -11.04 -0.69
CA ASN A 104 8.03 -10.71 -0.91
C ASN A 104 7.46 -9.72 0.11
N LEU A 105 8.33 -9.00 0.83
CA LEU A 105 7.94 -7.90 1.68
C LEU A 105 7.78 -6.61 0.88
N MET A 106 6.73 -5.85 1.17
CA MET A 106 6.57 -4.45 0.77
C MET A 106 6.54 -3.55 1.99
N ILE A 107 7.30 -2.49 1.97
CA ILE A 107 7.17 -1.44 2.99
C ILE A 107 6.05 -0.49 2.58
N LYS A 108 5.09 -0.29 3.48
CA LYS A 108 3.95 0.57 3.22
C LYS A 108 4.25 1.99 3.68
N ILE A 109 4.16 2.94 2.74
CA ILE A 109 4.52 4.36 2.94
C ILE A 109 3.31 5.22 2.56
N PRO A 110 2.90 6.19 3.40
CA PRO A 110 1.85 7.14 3.03
C PRO A 110 2.22 8.00 1.83
N GLY A 111 1.29 8.20 0.89
CA GLY A 111 1.45 9.07 -0.28
C GLY A 111 1.32 10.56 0.06
N THR A 112 1.95 11.01 1.13
CA THR A 112 2.06 12.42 1.50
C THR A 112 3.09 13.13 0.61
N PRO A 113 3.07 14.47 0.49
CA PRO A 113 4.12 15.20 -0.23
C PRO A 113 5.54 14.85 0.23
N GLU A 114 5.73 14.62 1.53
CA GLU A 114 7.01 14.21 2.13
C GLU A 114 7.29 12.71 1.95
N GLY A 115 6.23 11.89 1.83
CA GLY A 115 6.35 10.45 1.60
C GLY A 115 6.79 10.09 0.18
N LEU A 116 6.43 10.88 -0.83
CA LEU A 116 6.77 10.59 -2.23
C LEU A 116 8.28 10.56 -2.49
N PRO A 117 9.11 11.53 -2.03
CA PRO A 117 10.57 11.42 -2.13
C PRO A 117 11.12 10.19 -1.39
N ALA A 118 10.51 9.80 -0.25
CA ALA A 118 10.90 8.58 0.45
C ALA A 118 10.58 7.33 -0.38
N VAL A 119 9.41 7.26 -1.05
CA VAL A 119 9.07 6.19 -1.98
C VAL A 119 10.13 6.02 -3.06
N SER A 120 10.50 7.10 -3.74
CA SER A 120 11.53 7.07 -4.80
C SER A 120 12.88 6.55 -4.26
N ARG A 121 13.32 7.02 -3.10
CA ARG A 121 14.59 6.57 -2.49
C ARG A 121 14.53 5.11 -2.06
N VAL A 122 13.48 4.67 -1.41
CA VAL A 122 13.30 3.28 -0.94
C VAL A 122 13.27 2.31 -2.13
N ILE A 123 12.57 2.67 -3.21
CA ILE A 123 12.60 1.92 -4.48
C ILE A 123 14.03 1.86 -5.05
N SER A 124 14.78 2.96 -5.02
CA SER A 124 16.16 3.00 -5.53
C SER A 124 17.12 2.12 -4.73
N GLU A 125 16.82 1.83 -3.46
CA GLU A 125 17.55 0.87 -2.63
C GLU A 125 17.14 -0.59 -2.86
N GLY A 126 16.17 -0.85 -3.76
CA GLY A 126 15.74 -2.20 -4.11
C GLY A 126 14.67 -2.78 -3.22
N ILE A 127 13.93 -1.93 -2.52
CA ILE A 127 12.86 -2.32 -1.59
C ILE A 127 11.51 -2.12 -2.26
N ASN A 128 10.65 -3.12 -2.20
CA ASN A 128 9.28 -3.04 -2.70
C ASN A 128 8.44 -2.11 -1.81
N VAL A 129 7.58 -1.30 -2.43
CA VAL A 129 6.78 -0.29 -1.71
C VAL A 129 5.29 -0.44 -2.01
N ASN A 130 4.47 -0.39 -0.96
CA ASN A 130 3.03 -0.20 -1.06
C ASN A 130 2.70 1.25 -0.68
N VAL A 131 2.37 2.09 -1.65
CA VAL A 131 1.99 3.48 -1.36
C VAL A 131 0.53 3.54 -0.95
N THR A 132 0.26 4.06 0.24
CA THR A 132 -1.08 4.08 0.84
C THR A 132 -1.63 5.49 1.01
N LEU A 133 -2.91 5.58 1.40
CA LEU A 133 -3.66 6.82 1.63
C LEU A 133 -3.83 7.66 0.36
N LEU A 134 -4.03 7.00 -0.78
CA LEU A 134 -4.31 7.67 -2.04
C LEU A 134 -5.82 7.89 -2.20
N PHE A 135 -6.24 9.14 -2.30
CA PHE A 135 -7.64 9.54 -2.38
C PHE A 135 -7.97 10.33 -3.66
N SER A 136 -6.96 10.86 -4.36
CA SER A 136 -7.14 11.67 -5.56
C SER A 136 -6.34 11.12 -6.74
N VAL A 137 -6.80 11.45 -7.94
CA VAL A 137 -6.07 11.15 -9.19
C VAL A 137 -4.68 11.78 -9.20
N GLU A 138 -4.56 13.00 -8.69
CA GLU A 138 -3.27 13.70 -8.59
C GLU A 138 -2.29 12.95 -7.68
N SER A 139 -2.72 12.52 -6.48
CA SER A 139 -1.89 11.72 -5.58
C SER A 139 -1.44 10.42 -6.23
N TYR A 140 -2.33 9.79 -7.02
CA TYR A 140 -1.98 8.59 -7.78
C TYR A 140 -0.90 8.87 -8.83
N ILE A 141 -1.06 9.93 -9.63
CA ILE A 141 -0.10 10.32 -10.67
C ILE A 141 1.27 10.57 -10.05
N ASN A 142 1.33 11.36 -8.97
CA ASN A 142 2.58 11.67 -8.28
C ASN A 142 3.24 10.39 -7.70
N THR A 143 2.44 9.47 -7.19
CA THR A 143 2.93 8.16 -6.72
C THR A 143 3.54 7.33 -7.85
N ALA A 144 2.88 7.29 -9.01
CA ALA A 144 3.40 6.56 -10.17
C ALA A 144 4.73 7.15 -10.66
N TRP A 145 4.87 8.47 -10.63
CA TRP A 145 6.14 9.13 -10.97
C TRP A 145 7.23 8.86 -9.93
N ALA A 146 6.93 8.88 -8.64
CA ALA A 146 7.90 8.54 -7.59
C ALA A 146 8.44 7.10 -7.75
N TYR A 147 7.59 6.15 -8.14
CA TYR A 147 8.02 4.78 -8.48
C TYR A 147 8.96 4.76 -9.68
N ILE A 148 8.61 5.44 -10.78
CA ILE A 148 9.42 5.52 -11.98
C ILE A 148 10.78 6.16 -11.67
N GLU A 149 10.83 7.25 -10.94
CA GLU A 149 12.05 7.93 -10.52
C GLU A 149 12.96 7.04 -9.68
N GLY A 150 12.39 6.27 -8.77
CA GLY A 150 13.12 5.28 -7.98
C GLY A 150 13.75 4.18 -8.83
N LEU A 151 13.02 3.66 -9.82
CA LEU A 151 13.55 2.68 -10.78
C LEU A 151 14.64 3.27 -11.68
N GLU A 152 14.47 4.50 -12.15
CA GLU A 152 15.49 5.21 -12.95
C GLU A 152 16.78 5.40 -12.16
N ALA A 153 16.67 5.85 -10.90
CA ALA A 153 17.81 6.03 -10.01
C ALA A 153 18.56 4.71 -9.75
N ARG A 154 17.82 3.62 -9.54
CA ARG A 154 18.40 2.28 -9.36
C ARG A 154 19.09 1.78 -10.64
N ALA A 155 18.41 1.91 -11.78
CA ALA A 155 18.97 1.53 -13.08
C ALA A 155 20.22 2.34 -13.44
N ALA A 156 20.31 3.61 -13.04
CA ALA A 156 21.49 4.45 -13.22
C ALA A 156 22.69 3.98 -12.39
N LYS A 157 22.46 3.31 -11.26
CA LYS A 157 23.51 2.65 -10.45
C LYS A 157 23.97 1.32 -11.07
N GLY A 158 23.37 0.86 -12.17
CA GLY A 158 23.65 -0.45 -12.78
C GLY A 158 23.00 -1.62 -12.05
N GLU A 159 22.06 -1.34 -11.14
CA GLU A 159 21.38 -2.36 -10.34
C GLU A 159 20.11 -2.88 -11.03
N GLY A 160 19.78 -4.16 -10.79
CA GLY A 160 18.61 -4.80 -11.39
C GLY A 160 17.29 -4.20 -10.89
N ILE A 161 16.33 -4.00 -11.82
CA ILE A 161 15.00 -3.45 -11.54
C ILE A 161 13.86 -4.44 -11.79
N ASN A 162 14.17 -5.63 -12.27
CA ASN A 162 13.20 -6.64 -12.68
C ASN A 162 12.46 -7.33 -11.52
N LYS A 163 12.95 -7.20 -10.30
CA LYS A 163 12.32 -7.75 -9.08
C LYS A 163 11.69 -6.67 -8.20
N ILE A 164 11.72 -5.41 -8.61
CA ILE A 164 11.20 -4.31 -7.81
C ILE A 164 9.73 -4.09 -8.13
N ALA A 165 8.90 -4.19 -7.12
CA ALA A 165 7.46 -4.07 -7.22
C ALA A 165 6.94 -2.87 -6.42
N SER A 166 5.88 -2.24 -6.93
CA SER A 166 5.13 -1.24 -6.17
C SER A 166 3.65 -1.37 -6.44
N VAL A 167 2.85 -1.16 -5.40
CA VAL A 167 1.39 -1.07 -5.49
C VAL A 167 0.91 0.26 -4.95
N ALA A 168 -0.17 0.77 -5.53
CA ALA A 168 -0.86 1.98 -5.11
C ALA A 168 -2.18 1.59 -4.43
N SER A 169 -2.26 1.76 -3.11
CA SER A 169 -3.49 1.53 -2.35
C SER A 169 -4.45 2.72 -2.49
N PHE A 170 -5.29 2.66 -3.52
CA PHE A 170 -6.27 3.69 -3.83
C PHE A 170 -7.57 3.44 -3.06
N PHE A 171 -8.00 4.40 -2.24
CA PHE A 171 -9.13 4.22 -1.34
C PHE A 171 -10.47 4.45 -2.05
N LEU A 172 -11.44 3.54 -1.83
CA LEU A 172 -12.80 3.63 -2.37
C LEU A 172 -13.82 3.91 -1.27
N SER A 173 -13.94 3.03 -0.28
CA SER A 173 -15.02 3.11 0.70
C SER A 173 -15.02 4.39 1.55
N ARG A 174 -13.84 4.92 1.89
CA ARG A 174 -13.73 6.18 2.64
C ARG A 174 -14.18 7.38 1.81
N ILE A 175 -13.89 7.37 0.49
CA ILE A 175 -14.34 8.42 -0.43
C ILE A 175 -15.87 8.37 -0.52
N ASP A 176 -16.47 7.22 -0.81
CA ASP A 176 -17.92 7.09 -0.92
C ASP A 176 -18.61 7.46 0.39
N SER A 177 -18.15 6.95 1.54
CA SER A 177 -18.76 7.28 2.82
C SER A 177 -18.75 8.78 3.13
N ASN A 178 -17.65 9.48 2.81
CA ASN A 178 -17.54 10.92 3.01
C ASN A 178 -18.43 11.71 2.04
N ILE A 179 -18.36 11.38 0.75
CA ILE A 179 -19.14 12.08 -0.28
C ILE A 179 -20.63 11.83 -0.11
N ASP A 180 -21.06 10.61 0.16
CA ASP A 180 -22.46 10.27 0.40
C ASP A 180 -23.01 11.02 1.62
N GLY A 181 -22.23 11.15 2.70
CA GLY A 181 -22.59 11.96 3.85
C GLY A 181 -22.76 13.46 3.52
N ILE A 182 -21.91 14.01 2.64
CA ILE A 182 -22.05 15.38 2.14
C ILE A 182 -23.31 15.51 1.29
N ILE A 183 -23.58 14.54 0.42
CA ILE A 183 -24.78 14.52 -0.43
C ILE A 183 -26.03 14.47 0.46
N ASP A 184 -26.09 13.58 1.45
CA ASP A 184 -27.23 13.46 2.36
C ASP A 184 -27.50 14.76 3.13
N SER A 185 -26.44 15.46 3.53
CA SER A 185 -26.58 16.76 4.19
C SER A 185 -27.13 17.83 3.25
N LYS A 186 -26.70 17.86 1.98
CA LYS A 186 -27.17 18.80 0.96
C LYS A 186 -28.62 18.55 0.57
N LEU A 187 -29.02 17.29 0.41
CA LEU A 187 -30.37 16.88 0.03
C LEU A 187 -31.45 17.42 0.97
N LYS A 188 -31.12 17.63 2.24
CA LYS A 188 -32.05 18.20 3.23
C LYS A 188 -32.49 19.63 2.92
N ASN A 189 -31.66 20.38 2.18
CA ASN A 189 -31.85 21.83 1.94
C ASN A 189 -32.07 22.18 0.46
N ILE A 190 -32.10 21.22 -0.45
CA ILE A 190 -32.32 21.44 -1.88
C ILE A 190 -33.80 21.27 -2.17
N ALA A 191 -34.41 22.30 -2.80
CA ALA A 191 -35.81 22.28 -3.23
C ALA A 191 -36.02 21.75 -4.67
N ASP A 192 -34.95 21.82 -5.51
CA ASP A 192 -35.00 21.38 -6.91
C ASP A 192 -34.95 19.86 -7.02
N GLU A 193 -36.06 19.26 -7.41
CA GLU A 193 -36.19 17.80 -7.56
C GLU A 193 -35.24 17.22 -8.63
N THR A 194 -34.90 17.98 -9.66
CA THR A 194 -33.95 17.56 -10.71
C THR A 194 -32.55 17.44 -10.13
N VAL A 195 -32.14 18.40 -9.28
CA VAL A 195 -30.84 18.36 -8.58
C VAL A 195 -30.80 17.26 -7.56
N LYS A 196 -31.89 17.04 -6.80
CA LYS A 196 -31.99 15.90 -5.87
C LYS A 196 -31.77 14.57 -6.59
N ALA A 197 -32.50 14.34 -7.67
CA ALA A 197 -32.38 13.11 -8.45
C ALA A 197 -30.96 12.87 -8.97
N LYS A 198 -30.26 13.92 -9.43
CA LYS A 198 -28.86 13.82 -9.86
C LYS A 198 -27.91 13.47 -8.71
N LEU A 199 -28.08 14.06 -7.53
CA LEU A 199 -27.28 13.77 -6.35
C LEU A 199 -27.49 12.34 -5.86
N GLU A 200 -28.76 11.89 -5.78
CA GLU A 200 -29.07 10.50 -5.42
C GLU A 200 -28.45 9.50 -6.41
N ALA A 201 -28.47 9.83 -7.70
CA ALA A 201 -27.94 8.95 -8.74
C ALA A 201 -26.42 8.72 -8.68
N VAL A 202 -25.65 9.60 -8.02
CA VAL A 202 -24.17 9.48 -7.91
C VAL A 202 -23.70 8.88 -6.58
N LYS A 203 -24.58 8.70 -5.61
CA LYS A 203 -24.24 8.06 -4.33
C LYS A 203 -23.68 6.65 -4.56
N GLY A 204 -22.61 6.33 -3.85
CA GLY A 204 -21.88 5.06 -3.95
C GLY A 204 -21.15 4.82 -5.27
N LYS A 205 -21.00 5.86 -6.12
CA LYS A 205 -20.39 5.77 -7.45
C LYS A 205 -19.17 6.69 -7.63
N VAL A 206 -18.99 7.66 -6.74
CA VAL A 206 -17.94 8.69 -6.90
C VAL A 206 -16.55 8.08 -6.78
N ALA A 207 -16.33 7.20 -5.81
CA ALA A 207 -15.04 6.55 -5.63
C ALA A 207 -14.66 5.66 -6.82
N ILE A 208 -15.61 4.90 -7.37
CA ILE A 208 -15.38 4.08 -8.57
C ILE A 208 -15.06 4.95 -9.78
N ALA A 209 -15.76 6.06 -9.96
CA ALA A 209 -15.48 7.01 -11.03
C ALA A 209 -14.08 7.61 -10.90
N ASN A 210 -13.68 8.01 -9.67
CA ASN A 210 -12.35 8.52 -9.36
C ASN A 210 -11.27 7.47 -9.67
N ALA A 211 -11.46 6.22 -9.26
CA ALA A 211 -10.53 5.13 -9.55
C ALA A 211 -10.42 4.83 -11.05
N LYS A 212 -11.53 4.90 -11.79
CA LYS A 212 -11.51 4.74 -13.25
C LYS A 212 -10.70 5.83 -13.94
N ILE A 213 -10.75 7.08 -13.46
CA ILE A 213 -9.93 8.18 -13.98
C ILE A 213 -8.46 7.92 -13.66
N ALA A 214 -8.12 7.53 -12.42
CA ALA A 214 -6.76 7.17 -12.04
C ALA A 214 -6.21 6.03 -12.94
N TYR A 215 -7.04 5.05 -13.29
CA TYR A 215 -6.66 3.98 -14.21
C TYR A 215 -6.39 4.48 -15.65
N GLN A 216 -7.11 5.51 -16.13
CA GLN A 216 -6.77 6.11 -17.43
C GLN A 216 -5.41 6.81 -17.39
N GLU A 217 -5.09 7.51 -16.28
CA GLU A 217 -3.76 8.13 -16.10
C GLU A 217 -2.65 7.06 -16.02
N TYR A 218 -2.88 5.95 -15.31
CA TYR A 218 -1.98 4.80 -15.33
C TYR A 218 -1.67 4.37 -16.78
N LYS A 219 -2.68 4.16 -17.62
CA LYS A 219 -2.48 3.74 -19.01
C LYS A 219 -1.65 4.75 -19.82
N LYS A 220 -1.82 6.04 -19.58
CA LYS A 220 -1.00 7.09 -20.24
C LYS A 220 0.46 7.00 -19.78
N ILE A 221 0.68 6.84 -18.47
CA ILE A 221 2.02 6.76 -17.88
C ILE A 221 2.80 5.56 -18.45
N ILE A 222 2.19 4.37 -18.50
CA ILE A 222 2.86 3.16 -19.02
C ILE A 222 3.05 3.16 -20.53
N GLN A 223 2.35 4.03 -21.27
CA GLN A 223 2.58 4.25 -22.70
C GLN A 223 3.67 5.30 -22.97
N GLY A 224 4.12 6.03 -21.95
CA GLY A 224 5.14 7.06 -22.05
C GLY A 224 6.55 6.48 -22.27
N ASP A 225 7.44 7.31 -22.81
CA ASP A 225 8.78 6.88 -23.19
C ASP A 225 9.66 6.53 -21.97
N ARG A 226 9.48 7.21 -20.83
CA ARG A 226 10.18 6.88 -19.59
C ARG A 226 9.88 5.44 -19.14
N TRP A 227 8.59 5.06 -19.12
CA TRP A 227 8.20 3.69 -18.79
C TRP A 227 8.71 2.67 -19.81
N LYS A 228 8.61 2.95 -21.11
CA LYS A 228 9.13 2.06 -22.16
C LYS A 228 10.63 1.78 -22.00
N ALA A 229 11.42 2.81 -21.67
CA ALA A 229 12.84 2.68 -21.43
C ALA A 229 13.15 1.78 -20.20
N LEU A 230 12.36 1.88 -19.13
CA LEU A 230 12.51 1.04 -17.94
C LEU A 230 12.02 -0.40 -18.22
N SER A 231 10.92 -0.57 -18.92
CA SER A 231 10.38 -1.88 -19.33
C SER A 231 11.39 -2.64 -20.19
N ALA A 232 12.08 -1.96 -21.11
CA ALA A 232 13.16 -2.55 -21.91
C ALA A 232 14.35 -3.04 -21.05
N LYS A 233 14.52 -2.51 -19.83
CA LYS A 233 15.52 -2.95 -18.85
C LYS A 233 14.96 -3.98 -17.83
N GLY A 234 13.73 -4.48 -18.08
CA GLY A 234 13.09 -5.52 -17.27
C GLY A 234 12.20 -5.01 -16.15
N ALA A 235 11.85 -3.71 -16.07
CA ALA A 235 10.90 -3.23 -15.10
C ALA A 235 9.53 -3.90 -15.28
N ASN A 236 8.94 -4.35 -14.18
CA ASN A 236 7.60 -4.94 -14.14
C ASN A 236 6.59 -3.90 -13.65
N CYS A 237 5.51 -3.71 -14.42
CA CYS A 237 4.39 -2.90 -13.98
C CYS A 237 3.36 -3.80 -13.30
N LEU A 238 3.32 -3.74 -11.97
CA LEU A 238 2.31 -4.45 -11.22
C LEU A 238 1.02 -3.63 -11.24
N LEU A 239 0.06 -4.09 -12.01
CA LEU A 239 -1.32 -3.69 -11.84
C LEU A 239 -1.96 -4.66 -10.84
N TYR A 240 -1.91 -4.34 -9.55
CA TYR A 240 -2.65 -5.10 -8.57
C TYR A 240 -4.09 -4.58 -8.53
N THR A 241 -4.95 -5.26 -9.25
CA THR A 241 -6.40 -5.14 -9.08
C THR A 241 -6.86 -6.28 -8.19
N SER A 242 -6.94 -6.07 -6.90
CA SER A 242 -7.73 -6.96 -6.06
C SER A 242 -9.21 -6.68 -6.37
N PRO A 243 -9.98 -7.66 -6.88
CA PRO A 243 -11.42 -7.46 -7.05
C PRO A 243 -12.04 -7.18 -5.69
N SER A 244 -12.57 -5.97 -5.53
CA SER A 244 -13.36 -5.61 -4.37
C SER A 244 -14.76 -6.24 -4.51
N PRO A 245 -15.40 -6.74 -3.43
CA PRO A 245 -16.80 -7.16 -3.48
C PRO A 245 -17.77 -6.08 -3.99
N ARG A 246 -17.31 -4.81 -4.09
CA ARG A 246 -18.06 -3.69 -4.68
C ARG A 246 -17.89 -3.56 -6.20
N ASP A 247 -16.87 -4.18 -6.79
CA ASP A 247 -16.60 -4.11 -8.23
C ASP A 247 -17.54 -5.00 -9.05
N SER A 248 -18.32 -5.86 -8.38
CA SER A 248 -19.32 -6.76 -8.96
C SER A 248 -20.74 -6.20 -8.95
N ARG A 249 -20.93 -4.89 -8.69
CA ARG A 249 -22.24 -4.23 -8.69
C ARG A 249 -22.39 -3.24 -9.82
#